data_40b3c7e398e5ab4386c4f3364280737a
#
_entry.id   40b3c7e398e5ab4386c4f3364280737a
#
_cell.length_a   1.000
_cell.length_b   1.000
_cell.length_c   1.000
_cell.angle_alpha   90.00
_cell.angle_beta   90.00
_cell.angle_gamma   90.00
#
_symmetry.space_group_name_H-M   'P 1'
#
loop_
_entity.id
_entity.type
_entity.pdbx_description
1 polymer ?
#
loop_
_entity_poly.entity_id
_entity_poly.type
_entity_poly.pdbx_seq_one_letter_code
_entity_poly.pdbx_strand_id
1 'polypeptide(L)'
;MAWSPVVHDLTRPMTHETLIELAGKFAADGSPVADIDFKWLRSWDAGDNGAQCQWTLNDHFGTHLDAPIHVVPQAPGVDEVDLRRLFGEAVVLDCSFASGRGLTGDDFERARPRVEAGDIVLIYSAERAGTLQEFITEQTYVTPDGADWLVKHGVKAVGVEPFGFEHVYDGLFVRQCYRPEVKDPWPAHRICLSANVYIIEGLTNLAGIAGKRVRFSALPLPVPGSSGSPVRAVAWEE
;
A
#
# COMPACT_ATOMS: atom_id res chain seq x y z
N MET A 1 -6.09 -21.75 -27.48
CA MET A 1 -4.74 -21.20 -27.23
C MET A 1 -4.43 -21.39 -25.78
N ALA A 2 -3.18 -21.70 -25.42
CA ALA A 2 -2.80 -21.76 -23.99
C ALA A 2 -2.86 -20.34 -23.42
N TRP A 3 -3.40 -20.19 -22.20
CA TRP A 3 -3.42 -18.93 -21.48
C TRP A 3 -1.97 -18.57 -21.09
N SER A 4 -1.49 -17.44 -21.58
CA SER A 4 -0.10 -16.97 -21.36
C SER A 4 -0.11 -15.44 -21.18
N PRO A 5 -0.60 -14.93 -20.04
CA PRO A 5 -0.66 -13.51 -19.78
C PRO A 5 0.73 -12.91 -19.56
N VAL A 6 0.86 -11.62 -19.85
CA VAL A 6 2.00 -10.83 -19.36
C VAL A 6 1.73 -10.49 -17.89
N VAL A 7 2.57 -10.97 -16.99
CA VAL A 7 2.44 -10.76 -15.55
C VAL A 7 3.39 -9.67 -15.08
N HIS A 8 2.86 -8.70 -14.34
CA HIS A 8 3.60 -7.62 -13.70
C HIS A 8 3.61 -7.86 -12.19
N ASP A 9 4.79 -8.04 -11.63
CA ASP A 9 4.98 -8.10 -10.18
C ASP A 9 5.05 -6.69 -9.61
N LEU A 10 4.07 -6.34 -8.82
CA LEU A 10 3.91 -5.02 -8.22
C LEU A 10 4.35 -4.98 -6.76
N THR A 11 5.06 -6.02 -6.30
CA THR A 11 5.47 -6.16 -4.91
C THR A 11 6.93 -5.75 -4.73
N ARG A 12 7.21 -4.91 -3.75
CA ARG A 12 8.59 -4.58 -3.36
C ARG A 12 9.25 -5.79 -2.70
N PRO A 13 10.54 -6.05 -2.96
CA PRO A 13 11.27 -7.06 -2.22
C PRO A 13 11.24 -6.79 -0.71
N MET A 14 11.03 -7.84 0.07
CA MET A 14 11.03 -7.75 1.54
C MET A 14 12.47 -7.88 2.06
N THR A 15 13.22 -6.79 2.06
CA THR A 15 14.62 -6.76 2.51
C THR A 15 14.83 -5.65 3.55
N HIS A 16 15.88 -5.77 4.37
CA HIS A 16 16.31 -4.67 5.24
C HIS A 16 16.56 -3.38 4.44
N GLU A 17 17.13 -3.48 3.25
CA GLU A 17 17.48 -2.33 2.41
C GLU A 17 16.25 -1.57 1.94
N THR A 18 15.17 -2.25 1.61
CA THR A 18 13.91 -1.63 1.15
C THR A 18 13.29 -0.70 2.20
N LEU A 19 13.58 -0.94 3.48
CA LEU A 19 13.03 -0.17 4.60
C LEU A 19 14.06 0.61 5.40
N ILE A 20 15.35 0.19 5.42
CA ILE A 20 16.38 0.92 6.15
C ILE A 20 16.54 2.34 5.62
N GLU A 21 16.34 2.58 4.33
CA GLU A 21 16.36 3.95 3.81
C GLU A 21 15.21 4.80 4.35
N LEU A 22 14.04 4.22 4.55
CA LEU A 22 12.88 4.89 5.13
C LEU A 22 12.85 4.75 6.66
N ALA A 23 12.92 3.56 7.19
CA ALA A 23 12.72 3.25 8.60
C ALA A 23 13.93 3.59 9.49
N GLY A 24 15.15 3.39 9.04
CA GLY A 24 16.35 3.77 9.80
C GLY A 24 16.47 5.28 10.02
N LYS A 25 15.81 6.08 9.18
CA LYS A 25 15.74 7.54 9.32
C LYS A 25 14.59 8.01 10.24
N PHE A 26 13.56 7.18 10.42
CA PHE A 26 12.45 7.46 11.34
C PHE A 26 12.76 7.02 12.79
N ALA A 27 13.66 6.06 12.99
CA ALA A 27 14.00 5.53 14.30
C ALA A 27 15.04 6.33 15.07
N ALA A 28 15.50 7.48 14.57
CA ALA A 28 16.47 8.34 15.26
C ALA A 28 16.01 8.81 16.66
N ASP A 29 14.78 8.50 17.05
CA ASP A 29 14.18 8.83 18.34
C ASP A 29 13.80 7.63 19.20
N GLY A 30 14.17 6.41 18.78
CA GLY A 30 13.86 5.19 19.52
C GLY A 30 12.43 4.69 19.35
N SER A 31 11.65 5.24 18.40
CA SER A 31 10.34 4.66 18.06
C SER A 31 10.51 3.29 17.39
N PRO A 32 9.58 2.33 17.60
CA PRO A 32 9.65 1.05 16.94
C PRO A 32 9.56 1.24 15.42
N VAL A 33 10.57 0.76 14.73
CA VAL A 33 10.65 0.74 13.28
C VAL A 33 9.99 -0.53 12.80
N ALA A 34 9.27 -0.44 11.68
CA ALA A 34 8.88 -1.63 10.94
C ALA A 34 10.15 -2.35 10.48
N ASP A 35 10.54 -3.40 11.17
CA ASP A 35 11.72 -4.18 10.86
C ASP A 35 11.32 -5.59 10.43
N ILE A 36 12.19 -6.21 9.65
CA ILE A 36 12.07 -7.61 9.28
C ILE A 36 13.29 -8.36 9.83
N ASP A 37 13.05 -9.41 10.59
CA ASP A 37 14.09 -10.31 11.07
C ASP A 37 13.96 -11.68 10.38
N PHE A 38 15.09 -12.20 9.87
CA PHE A 38 15.19 -13.50 9.25
C PHE A 38 16.13 -14.39 10.06
N LYS A 39 15.58 -15.46 10.61
CA LYS A 39 16.32 -16.47 11.33
C LYS A 39 16.24 -17.81 10.62
N TRP A 40 17.36 -18.30 10.10
CA TRP A 40 17.45 -19.65 9.59
C TRP A 40 17.31 -20.66 10.73
N LEU A 41 16.31 -21.52 10.65
CA LEU A 41 16.09 -22.65 11.55
C LEU A 41 16.81 -23.90 11.03
N ARG A 42 16.91 -24.02 9.69
CA ARG A 42 17.64 -25.04 8.95
C ARG A 42 18.20 -24.42 7.66
N SER A 43 19.39 -24.84 7.25
CA SER A 43 19.99 -24.38 6.01
C SER A 43 20.87 -25.46 5.38
N TRP A 44 20.97 -25.42 4.06
CA TRP A 44 21.87 -26.32 3.31
C TRP A 44 23.34 -26.11 3.71
N ASP A 45 23.74 -24.88 4.01
CA ASP A 45 25.10 -24.53 4.44
C ASP A 45 25.46 -25.12 5.82
N ALA A 46 24.47 -25.40 6.66
CA ALA A 46 24.62 -26.09 7.92
C ALA A 46 24.61 -27.61 7.79
N GLY A 47 24.45 -28.16 6.58
CA GLY A 47 24.37 -29.59 6.32
C GLY A 47 23.00 -30.22 6.58
N ASP A 48 21.95 -29.42 6.72
CA ASP A 48 20.57 -29.91 6.86
C ASP A 48 20.04 -30.49 5.55
N ASN A 49 19.05 -31.37 5.66
CA ASN A 49 18.33 -31.94 4.51
C ASN A 49 17.18 -31.06 3.98
N GLY A 50 17.16 -29.76 4.31
CA GLY A 50 16.16 -28.80 3.88
C GLY A 50 16.46 -27.42 4.42
N ALA A 51 15.81 -26.39 3.87
CA ALA A 51 15.92 -25.02 4.33
C ALA A 51 14.59 -24.56 4.97
N GLN A 52 14.68 -23.89 6.11
CA GLN A 52 13.54 -23.33 6.83
C GLN A 52 13.95 -22.02 7.50
N CYS A 53 13.18 -20.97 7.24
CA CYS A 53 13.39 -19.65 7.81
C CYS A 53 12.18 -19.27 8.68
N GLN A 54 12.45 -18.68 9.82
CA GLN A 54 11.48 -17.90 10.59
C GLN A 54 11.67 -16.43 10.27
N TRP A 55 10.58 -15.72 10.04
CA TRP A 55 10.59 -14.28 9.84
C TRP A 55 9.64 -13.61 10.84
N THR A 56 10.07 -12.45 11.32
CA THR A 56 9.29 -11.57 12.19
C THR A 56 9.21 -10.22 11.48
N LEU A 57 8.02 -9.68 11.35
CA LEU A 57 7.79 -8.42 10.64
C LEU A 57 6.57 -7.69 11.20
N ASN A 58 6.51 -6.39 10.97
CA ASN A 58 5.33 -5.58 11.20
C ASN A 58 4.27 -5.90 10.12
N ASP A 59 2.99 -5.86 10.47
CA ASP A 59 1.88 -6.15 9.56
C ASP A 59 1.71 -5.11 8.44
N HIS A 60 2.29 -3.92 8.59
CA HIS A 60 2.38 -2.87 7.56
C HIS A 60 3.76 -2.83 6.87
N PHE A 61 4.42 -3.98 6.75
CA PHE A 61 5.74 -4.08 6.15
C PHE A 61 5.69 -4.24 4.62
N GLY A 62 6.48 -3.45 3.89
CA GLY A 62 6.64 -3.57 2.44
C GLY A 62 5.35 -3.28 1.67
N THR A 63 5.09 -4.03 0.61
CA THR A 63 3.79 -3.95 -0.08
C THR A 63 2.75 -4.67 0.77
N HIS A 64 1.79 -3.92 1.29
CA HIS A 64 0.83 -4.43 2.27
C HIS A 64 -0.59 -3.91 2.03
N LEU A 65 -1.55 -4.59 2.65
CA LEU A 65 -2.95 -4.22 2.72
C LEU A 65 -3.27 -3.66 4.09
N ASP A 66 -4.05 -2.58 4.16
CA ASP A 66 -4.67 -2.08 5.39
C ASP A 66 -6.09 -2.61 5.55
N ALA A 67 -6.36 -3.21 6.70
CA ALA A 67 -7.70 -3.61 7.11
C ALA A 67 -8.42 -2.48 7.85
N PRO A 68 -9.78 -2.48 7.91
CA PRO A 68 -10.55 -1.42 8.56
C PRO A 68 -10.12 -1.12 10.00
N ILE A 69 -9.76 -2.14 10.79
CA ILE A 69 -9.33 -1.98 12.19
C ILE A 69 -8.08 -1.09 12.34
N HIS A 70 -7.31 -0.89 11.27
CA HIS A 70 -6.12 -0.03 11.30
C HIS A 70 -6.42 1.37 11.82
N VAL A 71 -7.53 1.98 11.39
CA VAL A 71 -7.91 3.34 11.77
C VAL A 71 -9.36 3.45 12.28
N VAL A 72 -10.13 2.36 12.26
CA VAL A 72 -11.51 2.31 12.74
C VAL A 72 -11.57 1.36 13.92
N PRO A 73 -11.74 1.84 15.16
CA PRO A 73 -11.79 0.99 16.34
C PRO A 73 -12.87 -0.09 16.24
N GLN A 74 -12.55 -1.32 16.60
CA GLN A 74 -13.48 -2.46 16.62
C GLN A 74 -14.01 -2.88 15.23
N ALA A 75 -13.44 -2.38 14.16
CA ALA A 75 -13.75 -2.81 12.81
C ALA A 75 -13.09 -4.18 12.48
N PRO A 76 -13.45 -4.83 11.36
CA PRO A 76 -12.85 -6.09 10.94
C PRO A 76 -11.33 -6.03 10.76
N GLY A 77 -10.64 -7.09 11.19
CA GLY A 77 -9.24 -7.34 10.91
C GLY A 77 -9.01 -7.91 9.51
N VAL A 78 -7.75 -8.17 9.18
CA VAL A 78 -7.35 -8.62 7.85
C VAL A 78 -7.93 -9.99 7.48
N ASP A 79 -8.18 -10.84 8.45
CA ASP A 79 -8.79 -12.16 8.28
C ASP A 79 -10.29 -12.11 7.94
N GLU A 80 -10.94 -10.98 8.17
CA GLU A 80 -12.36 -10.76 7.91
C GLU A 80 -12.63 -9.90 6.64
N VAL A 81 -11.60 -9.45 5.92
CA VAL A 81 -11.77 -8.64 4.71
C VAL A 81 -12.45 -9.41 3.58
N ASP A 82 -13.30 -8.75 2.82
CA ASP A 82 -13.95 -9.36 1.65
C ASP A 82 -12.93 -9.50 0.50
N LEU A 83 -12.42 -10.71 0.31
CA LEU A 83 -11.42 -11.02 -0.72
C LEU A 83 -11.87 -10.64 -2.14
N ARG A 84 -13.20 -10.63 -2.43
CA ARG A 84 -13.73 -10.24 -3.75
C ARG A 84 -13.41 -8.79 -4.12
N ARG A 85 -13.04 -7.99 -3.15
CA ARG A 85 -12.63 -6.59 -3.34
C ARG A 85 -11.15 -6.44 -3.67
N LEU A 86 -10.35 -7.51 -3.53
CA LEU A 86 -8.89 -7.49 -3.65
C LEU A 86 -8.38 -8.15 -4.94
N PHE A 87 -9.29 -8.57 -5.83
CA PHE A 87 -8.93 -9.05 -7.15
C PHE A 87 -9.99 -8.69 -8.19
N GLY A 88 -9.60 -8.67 -9.45
CA GLY A 88 -10.48 -8.42 -10.60
C GLY A 88 -9.99 -7.31 -11.51
N GLU A 89 -10.93 -6.56 -12.08
CA GLU A 89 -10.62 -5.41 -12.93
C GLU A 89 -9.93 -4.31 -12.12
N ALA A 90 -8.84 -3.78 -12.66
CA ALA A 90 -8.15 -2.63 -12.12
C ALA A 90 -7.85 -1.60 -13.20
N VAL A 91 -7.87 -0.33 -12.82
CA VAL A 91 -7.45 0.79 -13.65
C VAL A 91 -6.19 1.40 -13.06
N VAL A 92 -5.16 1.56 -13.88
CA VAL A 92 -3.89 2.19 -13.46
C VAL A 92 -3.88 3.62 -13.93
N LEU A 93 -4.06 4.54 -13.00
CA LEU A 93 -4.10 5.97 -13.29
C LEU A 93 -2.69 6.56 -13.28
N ASP A 94 -2.32 7.27 -14.36
CA ASP A 94 -1.09 8.04 -14.39
C ASP A 94 -1.29 9.36 -13.65
N CYS A 95 -0.79 9.41 -12.43
CA CYS A 95 -0.80 10.58 -11.55
C CYS A 95 0.60 11.18 -11.33
N SER A 96 1.56 10.88 -12.20
CA SER A 96 2.94 11.39 -12.13
C SER A 96 3.05 12.93 -12.17
N PHE A 97 1.98 13.59 -12.62
CA PHE A 97 1.86 15.06 -12.60
C PHE A 97 1.68 15.65 -11.19
N ALA A 98 1.41 14.82 -10.19
CA ALA A 98 1.02 15.26 -8.84
C ALA A 98 2.16 15.17 -7.81
N SER A 99 3.42 15.14 -8.25
CA SER A 99 4.57 15.12 -7.34
C SER A 99 4.48 16.25 -6.30
N GLY A 100 4.62 15.90 -5.03
CA GLY A 100 4.57 16.83 -3.89
C GLY A 100 3.18 17.40 -3.58
N ARG A 101 2.09 16.86 -4.16
CA ARG A 101 0.74 17.31 -3.86
C ARG A 101 -0.29 16.19 -3.71
N GLY A 102 -1.38 16.52 -3.05
CA GLY A 102 -2.52 15.62 -2.91
C GLY A 102 -3.36 15.48 -4.16
N LEU A 103 -3.85 14.28 -4.39
CA LEU A 103 -4.85 13.94 -5.40
C LEU A 103 -6.25 14.23 -4.86
N THR A 104 -6.99 15.03 -5.61
CA THR A 104 -8.37 15.43 -5.31
C THR A 104 -9.37 14.62 -6.13
N GLY A 105 -10.66 14.73 -5.80
CA GLY A 105 -11.73 14.17 -6.61
C GLY A 105 -11.71 14.66 -8.05
N ASP A 106 -11.38 15.93 -8.27
CA ASP A 106 -11.23 16.51 -9.61
C ASP A 106 -10.10 15.86 -10.44
N ASP A 107 -9.01 15.46 -9.78
CA ASP A 107 -7.90 14.74 -10.44
C ASP A 107 -8.38 13.37 -10.91
N PHE A 108 -9.08 12.63 -10.06
CA PHE A 108 -9.65 11.33 -10.42
C PHE A 108 -10.73 11.42 -11.50
N GLU A 109 -11.59 12.44 -11.48
CA GLU A 109 -12.61 12.65 -12.51
C GLU A 109 -11.99 12.87 -13.89
N ARG A 110 -10.84 13.56 -13.95
CA ARG A 110 -10.10 13.84 -15.19
C ARG A 110 -9.19 12.71 -15.62
N ALA A 111 -8.83 11.80 -14.72
CA ALA A 111 -7.91 10.70 -15.02
C ALA A 111 -8.42 9.76 -16.12
N ARG A 112 -7.50 9.10 -16.79
CA ARG A 112 -7.78 8.12 -17.85
C ARG A 112 -6.91 6.88 -17.66
N PRO A 113 -7.46 5.69 -17.92
CA PRO A 113 -8.85 5.37 -18.27
C PRO A 113 -9.84 5.83 -17.19
N ARG A 114 -11.13 5.97 -17.52
CA ARG A 114 -12.14 6.31 -16.51
C ARG A 114 -12.28 5.19 -15.48
N VAL A 115 -12.45 5.58 -14.23
CA VAL A 115 -12.78 4.67 -13.13
C VAL A 115 -14.27 4.30 -13.26
N GLU A 116 -14.55 3.02 -13.14
CA GLU A 116 -15.91 2.45 -13.13
C GLU A 116 -16.21 1.85 -11.74
N ALA A 117 -17.50 1.79 -11.41
CA ALA A 117 -17.92 1.18 -10.15
C ALA A 117 -17.51 -0.30 -10.12
N GLY A 118 -16.86 -0.69 -9.04
CA GLY A 118 -16.30 -2.04 -8.87
C GLY A 118 -14.85 -2.20 -9.34
N ASP A 119 -14.22 -1.15 -9.85
CA ASP A 119 -12.78 -1.17 -10.15
C ASP A 119 -11.93 -1.21 -8.88
N ILE A 120 -10.72 -1.71 -9.06
CA ILE A 120 -9.58 -1.43 -8.19
C ILE A 120 -8.79 -0.30 -8.86
N VAL A 121 -8.45 0.75 -8.11
CA VAL A 121 -7.70 1.90 -8.62
C VAL A 121 -6.25 1.78 -8.19
N LEU A 122 -5.32 1.71 -9.15
CA LEU A 122 -3.88 1.72 -8.90
C LEU A 122 -3.32 3.08 -9.32
N ILE A 123 -2.59 3.74 -8.43
CA ILE A 123 -2.09 5.11 -8.64
C ILE A 123 -0.60 5.05 -8.93
N TYR A 124 -0.24 5.31 -10.20
CA TYR A 124 1.15 5.53 -10.60
C TYR A 124 1.52 6.98 -10.31
N SER A 125 2.46 7.18 -9.41
CA SER A 125 2.93 8.50 -8.96
C SER A 125 4.33 8.86 -9.47
N ALA A 126 4.98 7.94 -10.19
CA ALA A 126 6.39 8.04 -10.57
C ALA A 126 7.30 8.24 -9.34
N GLU A 127 6.98 7.54 -8.24
CA GLU A 127 7.77 7.62 -7.02
C GLU A 127 9.24 7.37 -7.31
N ARG A 128 10.09 8.25 -6.82
CA ARG A 128 11.54 8.13 -6.96
C ARG A 128 12.13 7.64 -5.65
N ALA A 129 13.00 6.64 -5.75
CA ALA A 129 13.90 6.32 -4.64
C ALA A 129 14.77 7.54 -4.37
N GLY A 130 14.69 8.12 -3.19
CA GLY A 130 15.37 9.35 -2.82
C GLY A 130 15.69 9.41 -1.33
N THR A 131 16.05 10.60 -0.88
CA THR A 131 16.24 10.87 0.53
C THR A 131 14.88 10.92 1.26
N LEU A 132 14.89 10.76 2.58
CA LEU A 132 13.69 10.95 3.40
C LEU A 132 13.04 12.32 3.16
N GLN A 133 13.85 13.38 2.97
CA GLN A 133 13.33 14.72 2.70
C GLN A 133 12.57 14.77 1.36
N GLU A 134 13.11 14.17 0.31
CA GLU A 134 12.44 14.07 -0.99
C GLU A 134 11.14 13.24 -0.88
N PHE A 135 11.18 12.12 -0.15
CA PHE A 135 9.98 11.34 0.12
C PHE A 135 8.89 12.19 0.79
N ILE A 136 9.23 12.97 1.83
CA ILE A 136 8.27 13.83 2.55
C ILE A 136 7.74 14.95 1.64
N THR A 137 8.59 15.59 0.81
CA THR A 137 8.22 16.78 0.06
C THR A 137 7.67 16.49 -1.34
N GLU A 138 8.01 15.34 -1.93
CA GLU A 138 7.67 14.99 -3.31
C GLU A 138 6.67 13.83 -3.39
N GLN A 139 6.26 13.26 -2.25
CA GLN A 139 5.26 12.20 -2.22
C GLN A 139 3.92 12.70 -2.77
N THR A 140 3.38 11.94 -3.69
CA THR A 140 1.98 12.05 -4.08
C THR A 140 1.12 11.33 -3.02
N TYR A 141 0.01 11.94 -2.63
CA TYR A 141 -0.87 11.39 -1.60
C TYR A 141 -2.35 11.59 -1.97
N VAL A 142 -3.25 10.90 -1.30
CA VAL A 142 -4.69 11.06 -1.50
C VAL A 142 -5.25 12.02 -0.44
N THR A 143 -5.97 13.05 -0.90
CA THR A 143 -6.65 13.98 0.00
C THR A 143 -7.96 13.37 0.53
N PRO A 144 -8.53 13.90 1.63
CA PRO A 144 -9.87 13.49 2.07
C PRO A 144 -10.94 13.64 0.99
N ASP A 145 -10.86 14.69 0.15
CA ASP A 145 -11.76 14.89 -1.00
C ASP A 145 -11.57 13.80 -2.07
N GLY A 146 -10.31 13.41 -2.35
CA GLY A 146 -10.00 12.29 -3.24
C GLY A 146 -10.52 10.96 -2.70
N ALA A 147 -10.36 10.71 -1.40
CA ALA A 147 -10.89 9.50 -0.75
C ALA A 147 -12.43 9.45 -0.80
N ASP A 148 -13.09 10.56 -0.54
CA ASP A 148 -14.54 10.69 -0.68
C ASP A 148 -15.00 10.39 -2.12
N TRP A 149 -14.25 10.86 -3.11
CA TRP A 149 -14.54 10.58 -4.52
C TRP A 149 -14.45 9.08 -4.83
N LEU A 150 -13.38 8.40 -4.39
CA LEU A 150 -13.19 6.95 -4.56
C LEU A 150 -14.36 6.15 -3.96
N VAL A 151 -14.77 6.50 -2.75
CA VAL A 151 -15.91 5.86 -2.08
C VAL A 151 -17.22 6.08 -2.85
N LYS A 152 -17.52 7.30 -3.27
CA LYS A 152 -18.75 7.66 -4.02
C LYS A 152 -18.83 6.96 -5.38
N HIS A 153 -17.69 6.68 -5.99
CA HIS A 153 -17.63 5.98 -7.29
C HIS A 153 -17.61 4.44 -7.16
N GLY A 154 -17.74 3.92 -5.95
CA GLY A 154 -17.88 2.49 -5.72
C GLY A 154 -16.59 1.69 -5.97
N VAL A 155 -15.42 2.31 -5.78
CA VAL A 155 -14.12 1.65 -5.88
C VAL A 155 -14.02 0.55 -4.82
N LYS A 156 -13.44 -0.60 -5.16
CA LYS A 156 -13.27 -1.73 -4.25
C LYS A 156 -12.05 -1.60 -3.36
N ALA A 157 -10.93 -1.21 -3.96
CA ALA A 157 -9.66 -1.00 -3.30
C ALA A 157 -8.86 0.05 -4.07
N VAL A 158 -7.93 0.69 -3.40
CA VAL A 158 -6.99 1.63 -3.98
C VAL A 158 -5.57 1.23 -3.63
N GLY A 159 -4.68 1.21 -4.61
CA GLY A 159 -3.27 0.89 -4.44
C GLY A 159 -2.39 2.08 -4.80
N VAL A 160 -1.37 2.36 -3.98
CA VAL A 160 -0.43 3.47 -4.14
C VAL A 160 1.01 2.99 -4.11
N GLU A 161 1.92 3.69 -4.81
CA GLU A 161 3.36 3.40 -4.76
C GLU A 161 4.01 3.84 -3.44
N PRO A 162 3.67 4.98 -2.85
CA PRO A 162 4.25 5.41 -1.57
C PRO A 162 3.90 4.48 -0.40
N PHE A 163 4.75 4.52 0.64
CA PHE A 163 4.44 4.00 1.97
C PHE A 163 3.71 5.08 2.77
N GLY A 164 2.48 5.33 2.43
CA GLY A 164 1.63 6.34 3.04
C GLY A 164 0.59 6.83 2.06
N PHE A 165 -0.67 6.55 2.37
CA PHE A 165 -1.81 6.98 1.57
C PHE A 165 -2.08 8.48 1.71
N GLU A 166 -1.72 9.06 2.85
CA GLU A 166 -1.92 10.47 3.18
C GLU A 166 -0.61 11.25 3.24
N HIS A 167 -0.74 12.57 3.32
CA HIS A 167 0.41 13.45 3.42
C HIS A 167 1.18 13.24 4.72
N VAL A 168 2.49 13.09 4.59
CA VAL A 168 3.43 13.03 5.72
C VAL A 168 3.80 14.45 6.12
N TYR A 169 3.27 14.93 7.25
CA TYR A 169 3.56 16.29 7.72
C TYR A 169 4.97 16.39 8.33
N ASP A 170 5.84 17.21 7.73
CA ASP A 170 7.09 17.78 8.28
C ASP A 170 8.01 16.82 9.06
N GLY A 171 8.29 15.62 8.57
CA GLY A 171 9.22 14.69 9.21
C GLY A 171 8.82 14.23 10.62
N LEU A 172 7.63 14.61 11.08
CA LEU A 172 7.06 14.29 12.38
C LEU A 172 5.99 13.18 12.29
N PHE A 173 5.85 12.59 11.12
CA PHE A 173 4.79 11.66 10.77
C PHE A 173 4.53 10.59 11.84
N VAL A 174 5.54 9.82 12.18
CA VAL A 174 5.41 8.74 13.18
C VAL A 174 5.11 9.28 14.58
N ARG A 175 5.64 10.47 14.92
CA ARG A 175 5.41 11.08 16.24
C ARG A 175 4.04 11.73 16.38
N GLN A 176 3.48 12.31 15.31
CA GLN A 176 2.21 13.03 15.38
C GLN A 176 1.01 12.09 15.28
N CYS A 177 1.10 11.03 14.46
CA CYS A 177 0.00 10.10 14.27
C CYS A 177 -0.42 9.35 15.54
N TYR A 178 0.54 9.11 16.44
CA TYR A 178 0.28 8.45 17.72
C TYR A 178 0.13 9.40 18.90
N ARG A 179 -0.04 10.72 18.66
CA ARG A 179 -0.26 11.69 19.71
C ARG A 179 -1.75 11.89 20.00
N PRO A 180 -2.16 11.83 21.29
CA PRO A 180 -3.57 11.98 21.66
C PRO A 180 -4.18 13.34 21.28
N GLU A 181 -3.35 14.37 21.11
CA GLU A 181 -3.78 15.72 20.72
C GLU A 181 -4.15 15.86 19.25
N VAL A 182 -3.70 14.95 18.36
CA VAL A 182 -4.08 14.92 16.94
C VAL A 182 -5.43 14.21 16.82
N LYS A 183 -6.49 14.97 16.54
CA LYS A 183 -7.86 14.46 16.55
C LYS A 183 -8.15 13.44 15.46
N ASP A 184 -7.60 13.64 14.27
CA ASP A 184 -7.73 12.70 13.15
C ASP A 184 -6.45 12.76 12.30
N PRO A 185 -5.48 11.90 12.57
CA PRO A 185 -4.23 11.86 11.81
C PRO A 185 -4.38 11.15 10.45
N TRP A 186 -5.47 10.40 10.24
CA TRP A 186 -5.68 9.54 9.10
C TRP A 186 -7.05 9.74 8.42
N PRO A 187 -7.41 10.97 7.99
CA PRO A 187 -8.76 11.24 7.48
C PRO A 187 -9.08 10.48 6.18
N ALA A 188 -8.16 10.38 5.21
CA ALA A 188 -8.39 9.67 3.97
C ALA A 188 -8.43 8.14 4.17
N HIS A 189 -7.56 7.58 5.00
CA HIS A 189 -7.66 6.17 5.42
C HIS A 189 -9.03 5.90 6.04
N ARG A 190 -9.45 6.73 7.00
CA ARG A 190 -10.71 6.55 7.69
C ARG A 190 -11.90 6.59 6.74
N ILE A 191 -11.93 7.52 5.79
CA ILE A 191 -12.98 7.61 4.76
C ILE A 191 -13.03 6.31 3.96
N CYS A 192 -11.91 5.86 3.42
CA CYS A 192 -11.84 4.65 2.60
C CYS A 192 -12.18 3.39 3.41
N LEU A 193 -11.48 3.14 4.51
CA LEU A 193 -11.60 1.91 5.27
C LEU A 193 -12.96 1.78 5.98
N SER A 194 -13.58 2.88 6.43
CA SER A 194 -14.96 2.85 6.97
C SER A 194 -15.99 2.46 5.91
N ALA A 195 -15.71 2.72 4.64
CA ALA A 195 -16.56 2.34 3.50
C ALA A 195 -16.17 0.98 2.89
N ASN A 196 -15.25 0.24 3.50
CA ASN A 196 -14.65 -0.98 2.96
C ASN A 196 -13.96 -0.78 1.59
N VAL A 197 -13.46 0.40 1.31
CA VAL A 197 -12.49 0.63 0.24
C VAL A 197 -11.11 0.34 0.84
N TYR A 198 -10.55 -0.84 0.52
CA TYR A 198 -9.28 -1.26 1.11
C TYR A 198 -8.11 -0.49 0.49
N ILE A 199 -7.05 -0.29 1.28
CA ILE A 199 -5.86 0.44 0.87
C ILE A 199 -4.70 -0.55 0.72
N ILE A 200 -3.93 -0.40 -0.35
CA ILE A 200 -2.72 -1.18 -0.61
C ILE A 200 -1.58 -0.20 -0.78
N GLU A 201 -0.61 -0.22 0.11
CA GLU A 201 0.53 0.68 0.09
C GLU A 201 1.81 -0.02 -0.41
N GLY A 202 2.77 0.79 -0.83
CA GLY A 202 4.10 0.30 -1.22
C GLY A 202 4.11 -0.51 -2.51
N LEU A 203 3.24 -0.25 -3.45
CA LEU A 203 3.31 -0.85 -4.78
C LEU A 203 4.58 -0.41 -5.52
N THR A 204 4.95 -1.14 -6.55
CA THR A 204 6.08 -0.81 -7.44
C THR A 204 5.79 -1.24 -8.86
N ASN A 205 6.66 -0.84 -9.82
CA ASN A 205 6.60 -1.26 -11.22
C ASN A 205 5.32 -0.86 -11.97
N LEU A 206 4.57 0.15 -11.50
CA LEU A 206 3.35 0.61 -12.17
C LEU A 206 3.61 1.33 -13.50
N ALA A 207 4.81 1.86 -13.73
CA ALA A 207 5.16 2.65 -14.93
C ALA A 207 4.83 1.91 -16.24
N GLY A 208 5.08 0.59 -16.31
CA GLY A 208 4.87 -0.21 -17.53
C GLY A 208 3.39 -0.44 -17.89
N ILE A 209 2.50 -0.20 -16.93
CA ILE A 209 1.06 -0.40 -17.08
C ILE A 209 0.24 0.88 -16.78
N ALA A 210 0.89 2.02 -16.56
CA ALA A 210 0.23 3.30 -16.36
C ALA A 210 -0.66 3.65 -17.56
N GLY A 211 -1.87 4.14 -17.29
CA GLY A 211 -2.86 4.45 -18.33
C GLY A 211 -3.60 3.24 -18.90
N LYS A 212 -3.47 2.05 -18.31
CA LYS A 212 -4.14 0.83 -18.79
C LYS A 212 -5.20 0.32 -17.82
N ARG A 213 -6.08 -0.53 -18.36
CA ARG A 213 -6.89 -1.47 -17.59
C ARG A 213 -6.21 -2.82 -17.59
N VAL A 214 -6.15 -3.46 -16.43
CA VAL A 214 -5.48 -4.75 -16.21
C VAL A 214 -6.33 -5.61 -15.27
N ARG A 215 -6.01 -6.89 -15.20
CA ARG A 215 -6.42 -7.73 -14.07
C ARG A 215 -5.45 -7.53 -12.93
N PHE A 216 -5.94 -7.56 -11.70
CA PHE A 216 -5.13 -7.34 -10.50
C PHE A 216 -5.52 -8.32 -9.38
N SER A 217 -4.56 -8.62 -8.53
CA SER A 217 -4.77 -9.37 -7.28
C SER A 217 -3.75 -8.97 -6.23
N ALA A 218 -4.22 -8.74 -4.98
CA ALA A 218 -3.39 -8.51 -3.79
C ALA A 218 -4.06 -9.12 -2.56
N LEU A 219 -3.92 -10.42 -2.36
CA LEU A 219 -4.57 -11.15 -1.29
C LEU A 219 -3.69 -11.20 -0.03
N PRO A 220 -4.22 -10.82 1.15
CA PRO A 220 -3.48 -10.84 2.41
C PRO A 220 -3.39 -12.24 2.99
N LEU A 221 -2.49 -12.42 3.97
CA LEU A 221 -2.49 -13.57 4.85
C LEU A 221 -3.62 -13.44 5.88
N PRO A 222 -4.35 -14.53 6.21
CA PRO A 222 -5.46 -14.48 7.15
C PRO A 222 -4.95 -14.52 8.61
N VAL A 223 -4.31 -13.44 9.06
CA VAL A 223 -3.82 -13.31 10.45
C VAL A 223 -4.94 -12.73 11.32
N PRO A 224 -5.53 -13.52 12.26
CA PRO A 224 -6.69 -13.07 13.02
C PRO A 224 -6.44 -11.78 13.79
N GLY A 225 -7.30 -10.78 13.54
CA GLY A 225 -7.29 -9.50 14.24
C GLY A 225 -6.15 -8.56 13.86
N SER A 226 -5.30 -8.91 12.87
CA SER A 226 -4.23 -8.01 12.39
C SER A 226 -4.80 -6.80 11.67
N SER A 227 -4.14 -5.64 11.84
CA SER A 227 -4.54 -4.38 11.24
C SER A 227 -4.13 -4.24 9.77
N GLY A 228 -3.18 -5.06 9.34
CA GLY A 228 -2.68 -5.13 7.98
C GLY A 228 -2.05 -6.48 7.67
N SER A 229 -1.60 -6.66 6.46
CA SER A 229 -0.84 -7.84 6.03
C SER A 229 -0.01 -7.53 4.79
N PRO A 230 1.25 -7.97 4.74
CA PRO A 230 1.98 -8.04 3.49
C PRO A 230 1.21 -8.83 2.43
N VAL A 231 1.28 -8.38 1.18
CA VAL A 231 0.62 -9.01 0.04
C VAL A 231 1.61 -9.25 -1.10
N ARG A 232 1.36 -10.26 -1.94
CA ARG A 232 1.95 -10.33 -3.27
C ARG A 232 0.99 -9.67 -4.25
N ALA A 233 1.23 -8.40 -4.57
CA ALA A 233 0.46 -7.66 -5.54
C ALA A 233 0.92 -8.00 -6.96
N VAL A 234 0.00 -8.44 -7.80
CA VAL A 234 0.29 -8.78 -9.20
C VAL A 234 -0.78 -8.20 -10.12
N ALA A 235 -0.34 -7.72 -11.29
CA ALA A 235 -1.24 -7.39 -12.38
C ALA A 235 -0.92 -8.23 -13.60
N TRP A 236 -1.91 -8.43 -14.50
CA TRP A 236 -1.69 -9.10 -15.76
C TRP A 236 -2.58 -8.53 -16.87
N GLU A 237 -2.05 -8.58 -18.08
CA GLU A 237 -2.75 -8.24 -19.32
C GLU A 237 -3.20 -9.54 -20.01
N GLU A 238 -4.44 -9.57 -20.53
CA GLU A 238 -4.99 -10.70 -21.30
C GLU A 238 -4.56 -10.67 -22.77
#